data_4e18fe8b034d354c41891066d3ba1786
#
_entry.id   4e18fe8b034d354c41891066d3ba1786
#
_cell.length_a   1.000
_cell.length_b   1.000
_cell.length_c   1.000
_cell.angle_alpha   90.00
_cell.angle_beta   90.00
_cell.angle_gamma   90.00
#
_symmetry.space_group_name_H-M   'P 1'
#
loop_
_entity.id
_entity.type
_entity.pdbx_description
1 polymer ?
#
loop_
_entity_poly.entity_id
_entity_poly.type
_entity_poly.pdbx_seq_one_letter_code
_entity_poly.pdbx_strand_id
1 'polypeptide(L)'
;MRNPLHKALWSACLCALGVSLVLLANFTHVQVGEITSTILGIIGMTLATIFLFTFFWALLSAIGYARLMSGNGVIARWHVTAGDWDRFRTFDEIRASEHLWLRNDVRIRKLTPPQGVDVIVGRASIIVDGSYHSISDRASGGRQMNWLNPPVDLECIEFPKSYPRSKGGSVELTLRVPVPASARAEGVRVFEHYRAEDKN
;
A
#
# COMPACT_ATOMS: atom_id res chain seq x y z
N MET A 1 1.75 -0.95 0.78
CA MET A 1 2.88 -0.53 1.66
C MET A 1 3.00 -1.52 2.81
N ARG A 2 4.16 -2.14 2.98
CA ARG A 2 4.42 -2.98 4.17
C ARG A 2 4.44 -2.09 5.40
N ASN A 3 3.65 -2.38 6.39
CA ASN A 3 3.48 -1.70 7.68
C ASN A 3 3.76 -0.17 7.65
N PRO A 4 2.75 0.67 7.43
CA PRO A 4 2.92 2.12 7.32
C PRO A 4 3.47 2.78 8.61
N LEU A 5 3.31 2.12 9.76
CA LEU A 5 3.87 2.58 11.04
C LEU A 5 5.42 2.59 11.01
N HIS A 6 6.05 1.56 10.46
CA HIS A 6 7.51 1.55 10.31
C HIS A 6 8.01 2.69 9.41
N LYS A 7 7.29 2.97 8.31
CA LYS A 7 7.64 4.11 7.45
C LYS A 7 7.51 5.44 8.16
N ALA A 8 6.44 5.65 8.91
CA ALA A 8 6.23 6.86 9.68
C ALA A 8 7.37 7.05 10.70
N LEU A 9 7.75 5.99 11.42
CA LEU A 9 8.84 6.05 12.39
C LEU A 9 10.18 6.41 11.72
N TRP A 10 10.55 5.72 10.64
CA TRP A 10 11.78 6.00 9.90
C TRP A 10 11.82 7.42 9.33
N SER A 11 10.71 7.89 8.77
CA SER A 11 10.62 9.26 8.25
C SER A 11 10.73 10.30 9.36
N ALA A 12 10.17 10.04 10.55
CA ALA A 12 10.32 10.91 11.71
C ALA A 12 11.78 10.98 12.17
N CYS A 13 12.47 9.85 12.26
CA CYS A 13 13.90 9.81 12.63
C CYS A 13 14.77 10.59 11.64
N LEU A 14 14.54 10.44 10.33
CA LEU A 14 15.30 11.14 9.30
C LEU A 14 14.97 12.64 9.26
N CYS A 15 13.73 13.03 9.54
CA CYS A 15 13.35 14.41 9.71
C CYS A 15 14.07 15.04 10.91
N ALA A 16 14.09 14.36 12.06
CA ALA A 16 14.81 14.80 13.26
C ALA A 16 16.32 14.95 12.99
N LEU A 17 16.91 14.02 12.23
CA LEU A 17 18.31 14.13 11.82
C LEU A 17 18.55 15.39 10.96
N GLY A 18 17.67 15.66 9.99
CA GLY A 18 17.75 16.87 9.16
C GLY A 18 17.69 18.15 10.00
N VAL A 19 16.76 18.23 10.95
CA VAL A 19 16.64 19.35 11.88
C VAL A 19 17.91 19.49 12.73
N SER A 20 18.45 18.38 13.24
CA SER A 20 19.69 18.39 14.03
C SER A 20 20.88 18.93 13.24
N LEU A 21 20.99 18.60 11.95
CA LEU A 21 22.02 19.14 11.07
C LEU A 21 21.88 20.65 10.87
N VAL A 22 20.66 21.16 10.71
CA VAL A 22 20.40 22.61 10.63
C VAL A 22 20.82 23.33 11.92
N LEU A 23 20.44 22.77 13.06
CA LEU A 23 20.83 23.33 14.36
C LEU A 23 22.36 23.33 14.52
N LEU A 24 23.02 22.21 14.20
CA LEU A 24 24.47 22.08 14.27
C LEU A 24 25.15 23.13 13.37
N ALA A 25 24.66 23.31 12.15
CA ALA A 25 25.18 24.32 11.23
C ALA A 25 25.14 25.75 11.82
N ASN A 26 24.05 26.09 12.51
CA ASN A 26 23.90 27.37 13.15
C ASN A 26 24.83 27.53 14.36
N PHE A 27 25.00 26.49 15.19
CA PHE A 27 25.85 26.57 16.39
C PHE A 27 27.35 26.49 16.05
N THR A 28 27.76 25.85 14.97
CA THR A 28 29.17 25.63 14.60
C THR A 28 29.68 26.65 13.58
N HIS A 29 28.87 27.59 13.14
CA HIS A 29 29.22 28.59 12.11
C HIS A 29 30.59 29.27 12.38
N VAL A 30 30.88 29.61 13.63
CA VAL A 30 32.13 30.28 14.01
C VAL A 30 33.33 29.34 14.02
N GLN A 31 33.13 28.05 14.23
CA GLN A 31 34.23 27.07 14.37
C GLN A 31 34.61 26.36 13.09
N VAL A 32 33.66 26.13 12.17
CA VAL A 32 33.83 25.27 11.00
C VAL A 32 33.96 26.05 9.70
N GLY A 33 33.79 27.37 9.75
CA GLY A 33 33.82 28.27 8.60
C GLY A 33 32.47 28.39 7.89
N GLU A 34 32.27 29.55 7.25
CA GLU A 34 30.98 29.95 6.67
C GLU A 34 30.49 29.00 5.55
N ILE A 35 31.36 28.54 4.68
CA ILE A 35 31.00 27.68 3.54
C ILE A 35 30.52 26.33 4.05
N THR A 36 31.23 25.73 5.01
CA THR A 36 30.87 24.38 5.53
C THR A 36 29.57 24.41 6.30
N SER A 37 29.32 25.44 7.12
CA SER A 37 28.05 25.60 7.85
C SER A 37 26.87 25.83 6.89
N THR A 38 27.06 26.60 5.82
CA THR A 38 26.04 26.83 4.80
C THR A 38 25.67 25.52 4.07
N ILE A 39 26.66 24.74 3.64
CA ILE A 39 26.41 23.45 2.98
C ILE A 39 25.67 22.50 3.93
N LEU A 40 26.09 22.39 5.19
CA LEU A 40 25.47 21.56 6.19
C LEU A 40 24.00 21.96 6.46
N GLY A 41 23.74 23.27 6.53
CA GLY A 41 22.41 23.84 6.69
C GLY A 41 21.49 23.51 5.51
N ILE A 42 21.98 23.66 4.26
CA ILE A 42 21.21 23.31 3.05
C ILE A 42 20.87 21.82 3.03
N ILE A 43 21.83 20.93 3.30
CA ILE A 43 21.60 19.50 3.37
C ILE A 43 20.56 19.16 4.44
N GLY A 44 20.72 19.72 5.63
CA GLY A 44 19.80 19.48 6.74
C GLY A 44 18.37 19.94 6.42
N MET A 45 18.21 21.14 5.85
CA MET A 45 16.90 21.68 5.47
C MET A 45 16.24 20.83 4.37
N THR A 46 16.99 20.40 3.37
CA THR A 46 16.50 19.55 2.28
C THR A 46 16.01 18.22 2.83
N LEU A 47 16.81 17.57 3.67
CA LEU A 47 16.43 16.31 4.33
C LEU A 47 15.18 16.50 5.19
N ALA A 48 15.15 17.50 6.06
CA ALA A 48 14.02 17.78 6.94
C ALA A 48 12.72 17.96 6.13
N THR A 49 12.76 18.75 5.07
CA THR A 49 11.60 19.02 4.22
C THR A 49 11.08 17.75 3.53
N ILE A 50 11.96 16.99 2.87
CA ILE A 50 11.57 15.76 2.14
C ILE A 50 10.96 14.74 3.12
N PHE A 51 11.61 14.54 4.27
CA PHE A 51 11.14 13.54 5.24
C PHE A 51 9.92 14.00 6.02
N LEU A 52 9.69 15.31 6.19
CA LEU A 52 8.47 15.84 6.75
C LEU A 52 7.25 15.48 5.88
N PHE A 53 7.32 15.73 4.58
CA PHE A 53 6.25 15.34 3.65
C PHE A 53 6.02 13.82 3.65
N THR A 54 7.10 13.05 3.62
CA THR A 54 7.02 11.57 3.65
C THR A 54 6.40 11.08 4.96
N PHE A 55 6.72 11.72 6.08
CA PHE A 55 6.14 11.43 7.40
C PHE A 55 4.64 11.67 7.43
N PHE A 56 4.17 12.84 6.97
CA PHE A 56 2.73 13.13 6.94
C PHE A 56 1.96 12.11 6.08
N TRP A 57 2.48 11.76 4.90
CA TRP A 57 1.87 10.77 4.05
C TRP A 57 1.83 9.38 4.70
N ALA A 58 2.93 8.97 5.34
CA ALA A 58 3.01 7.72 6.06
C ALA A 58 2.08 7.70 7.30
N LEU A 59 1.95 8.84 7.99
CA LEU A 59 1.06 8.97 9.14
C LEU A 59 -0.42 8.80 8.75
N LEU A 60 -0.87 9.42 7.65
CA LEU A 60 -2.23 9.24 7.14
C LEU A 60 -2.50 7.77 6.81
N SER A 61 -1.55 7.10 6.16
CA SER A 61 -1.63 5.67 5.86
C SER A 61 -1.64 4.81 7.13
N ALA A 62 -0.87 5.20 8.15
CA ALA A 62 -0.82 4.51 9.44
C ALA A 62 -2.13 4.63 10.23
N ILE A 63 -2.77 5.80 10.17
CA ILE A 63 -4.10 6.02 10.77
C ILE A 63 -5.14 5.12 10.08
N GLY A 64 -5.15 5.08 8.75
CA GLY A 64 -6.03 4.19 7.98
C GLY A 64 -5.80 2.71 8.31
N TYR A 65 -4.54 2.31 8.39
CA TYR A 65 -4.15 0.96 8.79
C TYR A 65 -4.65 0.61 10.20
N ALA A 66 -4.40 1.49 11.18
CA ALA A 66 -4.81 1.27 12.57
C ALA A 66 -6.33 1.20 12.72
N ARG A 67 -7.09 2.03 11.99
CA ARG A 67 -8.57 1.98 11.96
C ARG A 67 -9.08 0.64 11.46
N LEU A 68 -8.53 0.11 10.36
CA LEU A 68 -8.92 -1.20 9.84
C LEU A 68 -8.55 -2.33 10.79
N MET A 69 -7.36 -2.28 11.39
CA MET A 69 -6.94 -3.29 12.37
C MET A 69 -7.81 -3.30 13.62
N SER A 70 -8.32 -2.14 14.06
CA SER A 70 -9.27 -2.02 15.18
C SER A 70 -10.71 -2.39 14.80
N GLY A 71 -10.99 -2.77 13.54
CA GLY A 71 -12.33 -3.13 13.07
C GLY A 71 -13.17 -1.94 12.58
N ASN A 72 -12.68 -0.72 12.66
CA ASN A 72 -13.40 0.47 12.23
C ASN A 72 -13.45 0.59 10.71
N GLY A 73 -14.66 0.57 10.14
CA GLY A 73 -14.89 0.69 8.70
C GLY A 73 -14.57 -0.59 7.92
N VAL A 74 -14.45 -1.72 8.60
CA VAL A 74 -14.27 -3.04 7.98
C VAL A 74 -15.59 -3.50 7.37
N ILE A 75 -15.56 -3.88 6.09
CA ILE A 75 -16.67 -4.51 5.36
C ILE A 75 -16.64 -6.02 5.57
N ALA A 76 -15.43 -6.60 5.40
CA ALA A 76 -15.21 -8.02 5.54
C ALA A 76 -13.78 -8.34 5.97
N ARG A 77 -13.62 -9.50 6.59
CA ARG A 77 -12.32 -10.04 6.98
C ARG A 77 -12.33 -11.55 6.77
N TRP A 78 -11.24 -12.09 6.18
CA TRP A 78 -11.08 -13.53 6.05
C TRP A 78 -9.62 -13.94 6.12
N HIS A 79 -9.43 -15.22 6.34
CA HIS A 79 -8.13 -15.85 6.37
C HIS A 79 -7.94 -16.72 5.13
N VAL A 80 -6.77 -16.58 4.49
CA VAL A 80 -6.36 -17.38 3.34
C VAL A 80 -5.33 -18.39 3.83
N THR A 81 -5.61 -19.68 3.69
CA THR A 81 -4.67 -20.73 4.12
C THR A 81 -3.37 -20.67 3.32
N ALA A 82 -2.29 -21.27 3.84
CA ALA A 82 -1.02 -21.33 3.14
C ALA A 82 -1.15 -22.01 1.76
N GLY A 83 -1.96 -23.07 1.67
CA GLY A 83 -2.22 -23.78 0.41
C GLY A 83 -3.01 -22.93 -0.60
N ASP A 84 -4.03 -22.18 -0.13
CA ASP A 84 -4.77 -21.24 -0.98
C ASP A 84 -3.88 -20.10 -1.45
N TRP A 85 -3.00 -19.61 -0.57
CA TRP A 85 -2.07 -18.54 -0.91
C TRP A 85 -1.04 -18.99 -1.95
N ASP A 86 -0.55 -20.23 -1.91
CA ASP A 86 0.34 -20.79 -2.93
C ASP A 86 -0.35 -20.92 -4.28
N ARG A 87 -1.61 -21.39 -4.29
CA ARG A 87 -2.44 -21.44 -5.52
C ARG A 87 -2.66 -20.04 -6.09
N PHE A 88 -2.99 -19.08 -5.24
CA PHE A 88 -3.13 -17.69 -5.63
C PHE A 88 -1.84 -17.13 -6.23
N ARG A 89 -0.69 -17.37 -5.61
CA ARG A 89 0.60 -16.91 -6.12
C ARG A 89 0.88 -17.43 -7.53
N THR A 90 0.69 -18.71 -7.75
CA THR A 90 0.88 -19.33 -9.08
C THR A 90 -0.04 -18.70 -10.13
N PHE A 91 -1.30 -18.53 -9.79
CA PHE A 91 -2.26 -17.85 -10.67
C PHE A 91 -1.86 -16.39 -10.94
N ASP A 92 -1.43 -15.66 -9.92
CA ASP A 92 -1.02 -14.27 -10.03
C ASP A 92 0.22 -14.09 -10.91
N GLU A 93 1.21 -15.00 -10.81
CA GLU A 93 2.41 -15.01 -11.66
C GLU A 93 2.04 -15.23 -13.13
N ILE A 94 1.15 -16.18 -13.43
CA ILE A 94 0.65 -16.43 -14.79
C ILE A 94 -0.04 -15.16 -15.32
N ARG A 95 -0.95 -14.59 -14.54
CA ARG A 95 -1.72 -13.41 -14.90
C ARG A 95 -0.83 -12.18 -15.13
N ALA A 96 0.18 -11.99 -14.28
CA ALA A 96 1.15 -10.90 -14.44
C ALA A 96 2.04 -11.04 -15.68
N SER A 97 2.22 -12.24 -16.20
CA SER A 97 2.99 -12.51 -17.43
C SER A 97 2.21 -12.18 -18.70
N GLU A 98 0.87 -12.21 -18.66
CA GLU A 98 0.03 -11.90 -19.81
C GLU A 98 0.17 -10.44 -20.25
N HIS A 99 0.05 -9.50 -19.28
CA HIS A 99 0.19 -8.07 -19.55
C HIS A 99 0.69 -7.29 -18.33
N LEU A 100 1.45 -6.21 -18.59
CA LEU A 100 2.03 -5.37 -17.53
C LEU A 100 0.98 -4.74 -16.60
N TRP A 101 -0.20 -4.38 -17.12
CA TRP A 101 -1.29 -3.80 -16.30
C TRP A 101 -2.04 -4.83 -15.44
N LEU A 102 -1.82 -6.13 -15.68
CA LEU A 102 -2.34 -7.20 -14.84
C LEU A 102 -1.42 -7.53 -13.66
N ARG A 103 -0.31 -6.80 -13.50
CA ARG A 103 0.56 -6.95 -12.34
C ARG A 103 -0.19 -6.55 -11.07
N ASN A 104 -0.05 -7.40 -10.07
CA ASN A 104 -0.68 -7.17 -8.78
C ASN A 104 0.08 -6.10 -7.99
N ASP A 105 -0.67 -5.14 -7.42
CA ASP A 105 -0.14 -4.15 -6.48
C ASP A 105 0.23 -4.78 -5.12
N VAL A 106 -0.37 -5.92 -4.79
CA VAL A 106 0.03 -6.71 -3.62
C VAL A 106 1.39 -7.33 -3.90
N ARG A 107 2.37 -6.99 -3.07
CA ARG A 107 3.68 -7.63 -3.14
C ARG A 107 3.62 -9.02 -2.51
N ILE A 108 3.43 -10.02 -3.34
CA ILE A 108 3.42 -11.41 -2.91
C ILE A 108 4.85 -11.84 -2.54
N ARG A 109 5.01 -12.42 -1.37
CA ARG A 109 6.31 -12.94 -0.92
C ARG A 109 6.66 -14.22 -1.69
N LYS A 110 7.96 -14.45 -1.92
CA LYS A 110 8.45 -15.70 -2.53
C LYS A 110 8.15 -16.92 -1.65
N LEU A 111 8.21 -16.76 -0.33
CA LEU A 111 7.88 -17.80 0.64
C LEU A 111 6.49 -17.53 1.21
N THR A 112 5.64 -18.52 1.15
CA THR A 112 4.31 -18.49 1.74
C THR A 112 4.42 -18.55 3.27
N PRO A 113 3.74 -17.66 4.01
CA PRO A 113 3.68 -17.76 5.45
C PRO A 113 3.00 -19.07 5.86
N PRO A 114 3.60 -19.88 6.74
CA PRO A 114 3.00 -21.17 7.13
C PRO A 114 1.66 -21.03 7.84
N GLN A 115 1.43 -19.89 8.50
CA GLN A 115 0.15 -19.55 9.13
C GLN A 115 -0.90 -19.03 8.14
N GLY A 116 -0.59 -18.91 6.83
CA GLY A 116 -1.47 -18.28 5.86
C GLY A 116 -1.43 -16.75 5.93
N VAL A 117 -2.44 -16.10 5.34
CA VAL A 117 -2.51 -14.64 5.16
C VAL A 117 -3.88 -14.12 5.56
N ASP A 118 -3.91 -13.07 6.38
CA ASP A 118 -5.14 -12.35 6.68
C ASP A 118 -5.43 -11.27 5.63
N VAL A 119 -6.70 -11.19 5.23
CA VAL A 119 -7.24 -10.16 4.36
C VAL A 119 -8.29 -9.38 5.14
N ILE A 120 -8.15 -8.06 5.16
CA ILE A 120 -9.12 -7.15 5.80
C ILE A 120 -9.51 -6.11 4.75
N VAL A 121 -10.79 -6.03 4.43
CA VAL A 121 -11.33 -5.11 3.43
C VAL A 121 -12.17 -4.06 4.13
N GLY A 122 -11.79 -2.80 3.94
CA GLY A 122 -12.53 -1.63 4.41
C GLY A 122 -13.12 -0.83 3.25
N ARG A 123 -13.79 0.29 3.53
CA ARG A 123 -14.47 1.12 2.52
C ARG A 123 -13.52 1.75 1.49
N ALA A 124 -12.32 2.13 1.88
CA ALA A 124 -11.38 2.85 1.01
C ALA A 124 -9.99 2.18 0.95
N SER A 125 -9.82 1.02 1.58
CA SER A 125 -8.51 0.39 1.71
C SER A 125 -8.60 -1.09 2.06
N ILE A 126 -7.57 -1.83 1.68
CA ILE A 126 -7.43 -3.26 1.94
C ILE A 126 -6.09 -3.51 2.64
N ILE A 127 -6.09 -4.44 3.59
CA ILE A 127 -4.87 -5.00 4.18
C ILE A 127 -4.75 -6.45 3.71
N VAL A 128 -3.62 -6.79 3.11
CA VAL A 128 -3.27 -8.16 2.70
C VAL A 128 -1.86 -8.46 3.21
N ASP A 129 -1.68 -9.54 3.95
CA ASP A 129 -0.38 -9.91 4.56
C ASP A 129 0.26 -8.73 5.33
N GLY A 130 -0.54 -7.99 6.10
CA GLY A 130 -0.11 -6.80 6.82
C GLY A 130 0.30 -5.60 5.93
N SER A 131 0.14 -5.70 4.61
CA SER A 131 0.39 -4.61 3.67
C SER A 131 -0.88 -3.81 3.44
N TYR A 132 -0.79 -2.48 3.61
CA TYR A 132 -1.90 -1.55 3.43
C TYR A 132 -1.95 -1.04 1.99
N HIS A 133 -3.12 -1.13 1.36
CA HIS A 133 -3.41 -0.66 0.01
C HIS A 133 -4.63 0.25 0.03
N SER A 134 -4.50 1.48 -0.46
CA SER A 134 -5.65 2.36 -0.72
C SER A 134 -6.41 1.87 -1.96
N ILE A 135 -7.75 1.96 -1.93
CA ILE A 135 -8.62 1.68 -3.09
C ILE A 135 -9.19 2.99 -3.63
N SER A 136 -9.02 4.12 -2.90
CA SER A 136 -9.52 5.43 -3.31
C SER A 136 -8.96 5.93 -4.64
N ASP A 137 -7.80 5.39 -5.06
CA ASP A 137 -7.14 5.70 -6.33
C ASP A 137 -7.67 4.80 -7.46
N ARG A 138 -9.00 4.57 -7.48
CA ARG A 138 -9.61 3.82 -8.59
C ARG A 138 -9.30 4.53 -9.89
N ALA A 139 -8.95 3.73 -10.87
CA ALA A 139 -8.73 4.25 -12.21
C ALA A 139 -9.99 4.97 -12.68
N SER A 140 -9.92 6.29 -12.79
CA SER A 140 -10.97 7.14 -13.41
C SER A 140 -11.25 6.76 -14.88
N GLY A 141 -10.65 5.67 -15.37
CA GLY A 141 -10.67 5.20 -16.75
C GLY A 141 -11.73 4.14 -17.08
N GLY A 142 -12.76 3.95 -16.24
CA GLY A 142 -13.88 3.06 -16.59
C GLY A 142 -13.62 1.56 -16.43
N ARG A 143 -12.50 1.15 -15.85
CA ARG A 143 -12.31 -0.27 -15.51
C ARG A 143 -13.10 -0.59 -14.24
N GLN A 144 -14.02 -1.54 -14.39
CA GLN A 144 -14.83 -2.04 -13.29
C GLN A 144 -14.06 -3.09 -12.48
N MET A 145 -14.44 -3.22 -11.23
CA MET A 145 -14.03 -4.34 -10.39
C MET A 145 -14.51 -5.67 -10.99
N ASN A 146 -13.65 -6.67 -10.99
CA ASN A 146 -13.95 -7.97 -11.58
C ASN A 146 -13.92 -9.07 -10.51
N TRP A 147 -14.88 -9.99 -10.63
CA TRP A 147 -14.84 -11.27 -9.94
C TRP A 147 -14.27 -12.31 -10.88
N LEU A 148 -13.18 -12.95 -10.48
CA LEU A 148 -12.52 -13.98 -11.27
C LEU A 148 -12.73 -15.36 -10.66
N ASN A 149 -13.04 -16.32 -11.53
CA ASN A 149 -13.10 -17.75 -11.21
C ASN A 149 -11.96 -18.45 -11.96
N PRO A 150 -10.72 -18.39 -11.49
CA PRO A 150 -9.62 -19.08 -12.11
C PRO A 150 -9.79 -20.62 -11.99
N PRO A 151 -9.18 -21.42 -12.88
CA PRO A 151 -9.30 -22.87 -12.89
C PRO A 151 -8.63 -23.60 -11.70
N VAL A 152 -8.19 -22.86 -10.69
CA VAL A 152 -7.45 -23.36 -9.51
C VAL A 152 -8.31 -23.48 -8.25
N ASP A 153 -9.62 -23.56 -8.38
CA ASP A 153 -10.59 -23.62 -7.26
C ASP A 153 -10.42 -22.50 -6.22
N LEU A 154 -10.02 -21.33 -6.67
CA LEU A 154 -9.82 -20.16 -5.84
C LEU A 154 -10.38 -18.93 -6.54
N GLU A 155 -11.41 -18.34 -5.98
CA GLU A 155 -11.99 -17.11 -6.49
C GLU A 155 -11.10 -15.90 -6.12
N CYS A 156 -11.14 -14.84 -6.95
CA CYS A 156 -10.39 -13.62 -6.70
C CYS A 156 -11.22 -12.39 -7.01
N ILE A 157 -11.00 -11.30 -6.25
CA ILE A 157 -11.53 -9.97 -6.57
C ILE A 157 -10.39 -9.13 -7.11
N GLU A 158 -10.60 -8.50 -8.26
CA GLU A 158 -9.67 -7.55 -8.88
C GLU A 158 -10.20 -6.12 -8.75
N PHE A 159 -9.39 -5.24 -8.19
CA PHE A 159 -9.61 -3.80 -8.13
C PHE A 159 -8.62 -3.13 -9.08
N PRO A 160 -9.09 -2.49 -10.15
CA PRO A 160 -8.21 -1.72 -11.04
C PRO A 160 -7.69 -0.48 -10.31
N LYS A 161 -6.40 -0.18 -10.49
CA LYS A 161 -5.72 0.97 -9.90
C LYS A 161 -4.97 1.74 -10.97
N SER A 162 -4.94 3.05 -10.83
CA SER A 162 -4.17 3.93 -11.71
C SER A 162 -3.27 4.84 -10.90
N TYR A 163 -2.01 4.89 -11.25
CA TYR A 163 -1.01 5.75 -10.61
C TYR A 163 -0.50 6.78 -11.61
N PRO A 164 -0.60 8.08 -11.31
CA PRO A 164 -0.08 9.12 -12.19
C PRO A 164 1.45 9.00 -12.35
N ARG A 165 1.95 9.25 -13.57
CA ARG A 165 3.38 9.35 -13.85
C ARG A 165 3.83 10.79 -13.89
N SER A 166 5.06 11.06 -13.44
CA SER A 166 5.68 12.40 -13.45
C SER A 166 5.86 13.00 -14.85
N LYS A 167 5.91 12.17 -15.90
CA LYS A 167 6.06 12.59 -17.31
C LYS A 167 4.73 12.59 -18.08
N GLY A 168 3.60 12.61 -17.38
CA GLY A 168 2.27 12.47 -17.99
C GLY A 168 1.85 11.01 -18.19
N GLY A 169 0.52 10.79 -18.28
CA GLY A 169 -0.08 9.45 -18.34
C GLY A 169 -0.20 8.77 -16.98
N SER A 170 -0.61 7.51 -16.99
CA SER A 170 -0.78 6.69 -15.78
C SER A 170 -0.15 5.32 -15.94
N VAL A 171 0.25 4.72 -14.83
CA VAL A 171 0.54 3.28 -14.73
C VAL A 171 -0.69 2.60 -14.19
N GLU A 172 -1.21 1.67 -14.95
CA GLU A 172 -2.30 0.83 -14.50
C GLU A 172 -1.73 -0.42 -13.85
N LEU A 173 -2.26 -0.77 -12.70
CA LEU A 173 -1.99 -1.98 -11.96
C LEU A 173 -3.33 -2.59 -11.53
N THR A 174 -3.28 -3.79 -11.01
CA THR A 174 -4.44 -4.47 -10.45
C THR A 174 -4.16 -4.82 -9.00
N LEU A 175 -5.07 -4.50 -8.10
CA LEU A 175 -5.04 -5.04 -6.75
C LEU A 175 -5.90 -6.31 -6.75
N ARG A 176 -5.26 -7.47 -6.73
CA ARG A 176 -5.94 -8.77 -6.76
C ARG A 176 -5.88 -9.42 -5.38
N VAL A 177 -7.03 -9.88 -4.91
CA VAL A 177 -7.19 -10.44 -3.57
C VAL A 177 -7.87 -11.81 -3.68
N PRO A 178 -7.28 -12.88 -3.13
CA PRO A 178 -7.89 -14.21 -3.14
C PRO A 178 -9.06 -14.30 -2.18
N VAL A 179 -10.11 -15.03 -2.61
CA VAL A 179 -11.30 -15.33 -1.83
C VAL A 179 -11.42 -16.85 -1.74
N PRO A 180 -11.01 -17.48 -0.63
CA PRO A 180 -11.17 -18.91 -0.44
C PRO A 180 -12.66 -19.29 -0.34
N ALA A 181 -13.00 -20.54 -0.66
CA ALA A 181 -14.38 -21.03 -0.64
C ALA A 181 -15.07 -20.79 0.71
N SER A 182 -14.31 -20.91 1.81
CA SER A 182 -14.80 -20.62 3.18
C SER A 182 -15.20 -19.17 3.43
N ALA A 183 -14.71 -18.24 2.61
CA ALA A 183 -14.96 -16.80 2.74
C ALA A 183 -15.72 -16.22 1.54
N ARG A 184 -16.40 -17.07 0.77
CA ARG A 184 -17.12 -16.63 -0.42
C ARG A 184 -18.23 -15.62 -0.11
N ALA A 185 -18.94 -15.80 1.00
CA ALA A 185 -19.99 -14.88 1.43
C ALA A 185 -19.43 -13.48 1.75
N GLU A 186 -18.28 -13.41 2.41
CA GLU A 186 -17.55 -12.18 2.71
C GLU A 186 -17.06 -11.49 1.42
N GLY A 187 -16.52 -12.29 0.50
CA GLY A 187 -16.08 -11.81 -0.81
C GLY A 187 -17.23 -11.20 -1.62
N VAL A 188 -18.39 -11.87 -1.68
CA VAL A 188 -19.61 -11.36 -2.34
C VAL A 188 -20.07 -10.05 -1.71
N ARG A 189 -20.08 -9.95 -0.39
CA ARG A 189 -20.43 -8.70 0.32
C ARG A 189 -19.52 -7.55 -0.08
N VAL A 190 -18.21 -7.79 -0.17
CA VAL A 190 -17.23 -6.80 -0.64
C VAL A 190 -17.53 -6.40 -2.07
N PHE A 191 -17.73 -7.37 -2.97
CA PHE A 191 -18.00 -7.12 -4.37
C PHE A 191 -19.27 -6.30 -4.60
N GLU A 192 -20.34 -6.63 -3.91
CA GLU A 192 -21.61 -5.89 -4.00
C GLU A 192 -21.49 -4.46 -3.45
N HIS A 193 -20.77 -4.27 -2.35
CA HIS A 193 -20.55 -2.97 -1.75
C HIS A 193 -19.88 -2.01 -2.75
N TYR A 194 -18.78 -2.41 -3.35
CA TYR A 194 -18.05 -1.57 -4.28
C TYR A 194 -18.75 -1.41 -5.63
N ARG A 195 -19.48 -2.42 -6.08
CA ARG A 195 -20.31 -2.32 -7.29
C ARG A 195 -21.46 -1.33 -7.13
N ALA A 196 -22.01 -1.20 -5.93
CA ALA A 196 -23.03 -0.19 -5.63
C ALA A 196 -22.46 1.23 -5.63
N GLU A 197 -21.23 1.41 -5.14
CA GLU A 197 -20.55 2.70 -5.16
C GLU A 197 -20.15 3.16 -6.57
N ASP A 198 -19.84 2.23 -7.49
CA ASP A 198 -19.48 2.55 -8.88
C ASP A 198 -20.69 3.04 -9.72
N LYS A 199 -21.92 2.91 -9.22
CA LYS A 199 -23.16 3.33 -9.90
C LYS A 199 -23.65 4.73 -9.48
N ASN A 200 -23.07 5.29 -8.41
CA ASN A 200 -23.40 6.62 -7.88
C ASN A 200 -22.31 7.64 -8.22
#